data_485fdc77400f56fed77e71192d7aebc9
#
_entry.id   485fdc77400f56fed77e71192d7aebc9
#
_cell.length_a   1.000
_cell.length_b   1.000
_cell.length_c   1.000
_cell.angle_alpha   90.00
_cell.angle_beta   90.00
_cell.angle_gamma   90.00
#
_symmetry.space_group_name_H-M   'P 1'
#
loop_
_entity.id
_entity.type
_entity.pdbx_description
1 polymer ?
#
loop_
_entity_poly.entity_id
_entity_poly.type
_entity_poly.pdbx_seq_one_letter_code
_entity_poly.pdbx_strand_id
1 'polypeptide(L)'
;MRLNRRQALIGGTAALATPWVRPSWAQGGVINIYNWADYIGETTLADFSAETGIEVVYDLYASAEEMQAKLLAGSTGYDLVLHSGQGLPRSIKAGVLQKIDRSKLTNWGNLDPEILKVFSLYDPNFDYNVPYMWGSVGVTYNIDMVKERIPDADMESLDLILKPENAALLADCGISLLDSPNDIGFMILSYIGIDPNKAGPAEWARMVEAVKPVRDYITTFDNSNYLTAIPNGELCAVNNWSGDYGVAKARAAEAGIKMNLGYFVPKTGAPAWYDGWTMPADAANVENAQRFLDYMLRPEVIAACTNITGYGNVNRAADAFVDPAILADPAVYPDAKAIARLYTPLPQTIEQETDMNRAWTEFKTGG
;
A
#
# COMPACT_ATOMS: atom_id res chain seq x y z
N MET A 1 -66.38 -32.94 -44.32
CA MET A 1 -65.79 -31.83 -45.10
C MET A 1 -64.34 -31.75 -44.93
N ARG A 2 -63.56 -32.14 -45.90
CA ARG A 2 -62.03 -32.15 -45.79
C ARG A 2 -61.55 -30.79 -46.31
N LEU A 3 -60.95 -29.99 -45.44
CA LEU A 3 -60.34 -28.70 -45.80
C LEU A 3 -59.05 -28.98 -46.63
N ASN A 4 -58.96 -28.31 -47.75
CA ASN A 4 -57.97 -28.46 -48.80
C ASN A 4 -56.69 -27.64 -48.44
N ARG A 5 -55.51 -28.22 -48.66
CA ARG A 5 -54.18 -27.67 -48.29
C ARG A 5 -53.83 -26.31 -48.92
N ARG A 6 -54.67 -25.73 -49.75
CA ARG A 6 -54.45 -24.46 -50.45
C ARG A 6 -55.04 -23.22 -49.74
N GLN A 7 -55.76 -23.39 -48.66
CA GLN A 7 -56.42 -22.25 -47.93
C GLN A 7 -55.71 -21.85 -46.64
N ALA A 8 -54.58 -22.47 -46.31
CA ALA A 8 -53.82 -22.19 -45.12
C ALA A 8 -52.66 -21.17 -45.32
N LEU A 9 -52.59 -20.48 -46.46
CA LEU A 9 -51.47 -19.60 -46.86
C LEU A 9 -51.82 -18.11 -46.96
N ILE A 10 -52.95 -17.64 -46.43
CA ILE A 10 -53.29 -16.22 -46.39
C ILE A 10 -53.75 -15.86 -44.94
N GLY A 11 -52.78 -15.75 -44.07
CA GLY A 11 -52.93 -15.33 -42.67
C GLY A 11 -51.55 -15.04 -42.07
N GLY A 12 -50.67 -14.47 -42.90
CA GLY A 12 -49.37 -13.95 -42.38
C GLY A 12 -49.63 -12.67 -41.61
N THR A 13 -49.78 -12.79 -40.28
CA THR A 13 -49.60 -11.68 -39.37
C THR A 13 -48.20 -11.14 -39.54
N ALA A 14 -48.10 -9.89 -40.04
CA ALA A 14 -46.90 -9.09 -39.99
C ALA A 14 -46.56 -8.86 -38.48
N ALA A 15 -45.73 -9.73 -37.96
CA ALA A 15 -45.00 -9.45 -36.71
C ALA A 15 -44.13 -8.23 -37.00
N LEU A 16 -44.56 -7.07 -36.55
CA LEU A 16 -43.72 -5.89 -36.46
C LEU A 16 -42.49 -6.30 -35.63
N ALA A 17 -41.37 -6.58 -36.32
CA ALA A 17 -40.06 -6.66 -35.70
C ALA A 17 -39.80 -5.25 -35.13
N THR A 18 -40.21 -5.01 -33.89
CA THR A 18 -39.68 -3.91 -33.13
C THR A 18 -38.19 -4.17 -33.04
N PRO A 19 -37.31 -3.28 -33.55
CA PRO A 19 -35.90 -3.41 -33.31
C PRO A 19 -35.76 -3.42 -31.77
N TRP A 20 -35.25 -4.51 -31.25
CA TRP A 20 -34.72 -4.52 -29.88
C TRP A 20 -33.63 -3.45 -29.86
N VAL A 21 -33.99 -2.25 -29.42
CA VAL A 21 -33.04 -1.23 -29.02
C VAL A 21 -32.34 -1.85 -27.80
N ARG A 22 -31.21 -2.51 -28.05
CA ARG A 22 -30.27 -2.81 -26.98
C ARG A 22 -29.97 -1.45 -26.33
N PRO A 23 -30.17 -1.29 -25.04
CA PRO A 23 -29.77 -0.06 -24.37
C PRO A 23 -28.31 0.21 -24.76
N SER A 24 -27.99 1.44 -25.06
CA SER A 24 -26.68 1.88 -25.55
C SER A 24 -25.57 1.79 -24.46
N TRP A 25 -25.69 0.84 -23.57
CA TRP A 25 -24.78 0.54 -22.47
C TRP A 25 -23.50 -0.17 -22.94
N ALA A 26 -23.44 -0.57 -24.20
CA ALA A 26 -22.30 -1.26 -24.80
C ALA A 26 -21.23 -0.32 -25.38
N GLN A 27 -21.23 0.98 -25.04
CA GLN A 27 -20.21 1.93 -25.51
C GLN A 27 -19.04 2.12 -24.54
N GLY A 28 -19.04 1.48 -23.37
CA GLY A 28 -18.01 1.67 -22.37
C GLY A 28 -16.65 1.01 -22.71
N GLY A 29 -16.68 -0.10 -23.45
CA GLY A 29 -15.45 -0.89 -23.67
C GLY A 29 -15.03 -1.64 -22.41
N VAL A 30 -13.73 -1.97 -22.33
CA VAL A 30 -13.11 -2.71 -21.23
C VAL A 30 -11.95 -1.93 -20.64
N ILE A 31 -11.61 -2.21 -19.38
CA ILE A 31 -10.35 -1.80 -18.74
C ILE A 31 -9.77 -3.02 -18.01
N ASN A 32 -8.47 -3.26 -18.19
CA ASN A 32 -7.73 -4.34 -17.55
C ASN A 32 -6.84 -3.75 -16.47
N ILE A 33 -7.07 -4.15 -15.23
CA ILE A 33 -6.39 -3.62 -14.03
C ILE A 33 -5.60 -4.72 -13.34
N TYR A 34 -4.38 -4.41 -12.90
CA TYR A 34 -3.50 -5.30 -12.15
C TYR A 34 -3.15 -4.66 -10.81
N ASN A 35 -3.56 -5.29 -9.70
CA ASN A 35 -3.46 -4.73 -8.36
C ASN A 35 -3.06 -5.78 -7.31
N TRP A 36 -2.76 -5.32 -6.11
CA TRP A 36 -2.62 -6.16 -4.93
C TRP A 36 -3.97 -6.81 -4.55
N ALA A 37 -3.90 -7.94 -3.84
CA ALA A 37 -5.07 -8.53 -3.22
C ALA A 37 -5.64 -7.61 -2.12
N ASP A 38 -6.97 -7.61 -1.96
CA ASP A 38 -7.70 -6.91 -0.88
C ASP A 38 -7.35 -5.41 -0.76
N TYR A 39 -7.02 -4.77 -1.88
CA TYR A 39 -6.49 -3.40 -1.90
C TYR A 39 -7.35 -2.44 -2.72
N ILE A 40 -8.68 -2.56 -2.59
CA ILE A 40 -9.69 -1.66 -3.21
C ILE A 40 -11.00 -1.75 -2.42
N GLY A 41 -11.87 -0.74 -2.53
CA GLY A 41 -13.18 -0.75 -1.89
C GLY A 41 -14.10 -1.84 -2.45
N GLU A 42 -14.95 -2.40 -1.61
CA GLU A 42 -15.78 -3.57 -1.90
C GLU A 42 -16.65 -3.40 -3.17
N THR A 43 -17.24 -2.22 -3.35
CA THR A 43 -18.14 -1.94 -4.50
C THR A 43 -17.48 -1.08 -5.58
N THR A 44 -16.28 -0.57 -5.36
CA THR A 44 -15.62 0.45 -6.21
C THR A 44 -15.61 0.07 -7.70
N LEU A 45 -15.27 -1.17 -8.05
CA LEU A 45 -15.20 -1.62 -9.44
C LEU A 45 -16.61 -1.77 -10.05
N ALA A 46 -17.56 -2.28 -9.27
CA ALA A 46 -18.93 -2.46 -9.71
C ALA A 46 -19.64 -1.10 -9.92
N ASP A 47 -19.40 -0.15 -9.03
CA ASP A 47 -19.96 1.22 -9.11
C ASP A 47 -19.38 1.96 -10.32
N PHE A 48 -18.07 1.84 -10.59
CA PHE A 48 -17.45 2.39 -11.79
C PHE A 48 -18.09 1.80 -13.06
N SER A 49 -18.25 0.47 -13.11
CA SER A 49 -18.86 -0.20 -14.26
C SER A 49 -20.32 0.21 -14.46
N ALA A 50 -21.08 0.34 -13.38
CA ALA A 50 -22.47 0.76 -13.42
C ALA A 50 -22.62 2.22 -13.91
N GLU A 51 -21.73 3.11 -13.49
CA GLU A 51 -21.76 4.53 -13.88
C GLU A 51 -21.31 4.74 -15.33
N THR A 52 -20.26 4.04 -15.77
CA THR A 52 -19.59 4.33 -17.03
C THR A 52 -19.94 3.41 -18.17
N GLY A 53 -20.49 2.23 -17.86
CA GLY A 53 -20.68 1.14 -18.83
C GLY A 53 -19.38 0.46 -19.24
N ILE A 54 -18.24 0.74 -18.60
CA ILE A 54 -16.94 0.13 -18.86
C ILE A 54 -16.86 -1.17 -18.05
N GLU A 55 -16.57 -2.29 -18.72
CA GLU A 55 -16.30 -3.57 -18.05
C GLU A 55 -14.91 -3.53 -17.41
N VAL A 56 -14.81 -3.97 -16.15
CA VAL A 56 -13.51 -4.07 -15.45
C VAL A 56 -13.07 -5.51 -15.38
N VAL A 57 -11.91 -5.81 -15.97
CA VAL A 57 -11.15 -7.04 -15.76
C VAL A 57 -10.10 -6.75 -14.70
N TYR A 58 -10.10 -7.52 -13.61
CA TYR A 58 -9.28 -7.21 -12.44
C TYR A 58 -8.47 -8.41 -12.02
N ASP A 59 -7.16 -8.34 -12.21
CA ASP A 59 -6.19 -9.38 -11.88
C ASP A 59 -5.33 -8.94 -10.69
N LEU A 60 -4.82 -9.92 -9.96
CA LEU A 60 -4.05 -9.72 -8.74
C LEU A 60 -2.61 -10.18 -8.91
N TYR A 61 -1.69 -9.53 -8.20
CA TYR A 61 -0.32 -9.99 -8.03
C TYR A 61 0.02 -10.13 -6.54
N ALA A 62 0.99 -11.00 -6.26
CA ALA A 62 1.38 -11.34 -4.90
C ALA A 62 2.62 -10.58 -4.41
N SER A 63 3.44 -10.01 -5.33
CA SER A 63 4.65 -9.27 -4.97
C SER A 63 4.96 -8.14 -5.95
N ALA A 64 5.70 -7.12 -5.47
CA ALA A 64 6.17 -6.02 -6.32
C ALA A 64 7.14 -6.53 -7.41
N GLU A 65 7.89 -7.58 -7.13
CA GLU A 65 8.80 -8.22 -8.08
C GLU A 65 8.03 -8.88 -9.23
N GLU A 66 6.93 -9.58 -8.93
CA GLU A 66 6.04 -10.18 -9.93
C GLU A 66 5.47 -9.10 -10.84
N MET A 67 4.89 -8.07 -10.28
CA MET A 67 4.33 -6.93 -11.00
C MET A 67 5.39 -6.27 -11.89
N GLN A 68 6.58 -5.98 -11.34
CA GLN A 68 7.66 -5.33 -12.07
C GLN A 68 8.22 -6.22 -13.18
N ALA A 69 8.36 -7.54 -12.96
CA ALA A 69 8.78 -8.48 -13.98
C ALA A 69 7.78 -8.52 -15.14
N LYS A 70 6.46 -8.49 -14.84
CA LYS A 70 5.40 -8.43 -15.84
C LYS A 70 5.49 -7.16 -16.69
N LEU A 71 5.70 -5.99 -16.08
CA LEU A 71 5.87 -4.73 -16.80
C LEU A 71 7.12 -4.74 -17.69
N LEU A 72 8.26 -5.21 -17.17
CA LEU A 72 9.54 -5.25 -17.90
C LEU A 72 9.53 -6.23 -19.06
N ALA A 73 8.75 -7.30 -18.98
CA ALA A 73 8.58 -8.25 -20.07
C ALA A 73 7.81 -7.65 -21.27
N GLY A 74 7.01 -6.61 -21.05
CA GLY A 74 6.14 -6.00 -22.06
C GLY A 74 4.95 -6.89 -22.44
N SER A 75 4.10 -6.37 -23.31
CA SER A 75 2.84 -7.05 -23.69
C SER A 75 2.03 -7.45 -22.46
N THR A 76 1.85 -6.49 -21.58
CA THR A 76 1.28 -6.73 -20.24
C THR A 76 -0.17 -7.19 -20.32
N GLY A 77 -0.92 -6.65 -21.28
CA GLY A 77 -2.36 -6.81 -21.42
C GLY A 77 -3.17 -5.96 -20.44
N TYR A 78 -2.50 -5.12 -19.62
CA TYR A 78 -3.15 -4.25 -18.66
C TYR A 78 -3.17 -2.80 -19.12
N ASP A 79 -4.20 -2.08 -18.70
CA ASP A 79 -4.36 -0.65 -18.95
C ASP A 79 -3.95 0.19 -17.73
N LEU A 80 -4.14 -0.37 -16.54
CA LEU A 80 -3.66 0.20 -15.27
C LEU A 80 -2.99 -0.86 -14.42
N VAL A 81 -1.90 -0.45 -13.78
CA VAL A 81 -1.18 -1.24 -12.79
C VAL A 81 -0.98 -0.39 -11.55
N LEU A 82 -1.33 -0.89 -10.39
CA LEU A 82 -0.95 -0.25 -9.14
C LEU A 82 0.53 -0.56 -8.88
N HIS A 83 1.34 0.46 -8.74
CA HIS A 83 2.79 0.34 -8.68
C HIS A 83 3.32 0.90 -7.36
N SER A 84 4.23 0.18 -6.72
CA SER A 84 4.91 0.72 -5.55
C SER A 84 5.82 1.90 -5.93
N GLY A 85 5.82 2.96 -5.13
CA GLY A 85 6.60 4.16 -5.38
C GLY A 85 8.09 3.87 -5.56
N GLN A 86 8.67 2.99 -4.74
CA GLN A 86 10.10 2.64 -4.81
C GLN A 86 10.54 2.08 -6.16
N GLY A 87 9.69 1.26 -6.79
CA GLY A 87 9.98 0.65 -8.10
C GLY A 87 9.75 1.59 -9.29
N LEU A 88 9.01 2.68 -9.08
CA LEU A 88 8.54 3.57 -10.13
C LEU A 88 9.67 4.20 -10.97
N PRO A 89 10.75 4.75 -10.39
CA PRO A 89 11.85 5.33 -11.17
C PRO A 89 12.50 4.34 -12.12
N ARG A 90 12.61 3.08 -11.72
CA ARG A 90 13.16 2.01 -12.56
C ARG A 90 12.25 1.72 -13.75
N SER A 91 10.94 1.64 -13.53
CA SER A 91 9.95 1.40 -14.58
C SER A 91 9.85 2.58 -15.55
N ILE A 92 9.92 3.83 -15.05
CA ILE A 92 10.00 5.05 -15.89
C ILE A 92 11.25 5.02 -16.76
N LYS A 93 12.42 4.75 -16.17
CA LYS A 93 13.71 4.69 -16.89
C LYS A 93 13.73 3.58 -17.93
N ALA A 94 13.07 2.47 -17.67
CA ALA A 94 12.95 1.35 -18.62
C ALA A 94 11.98 1.66 -19.77
N GLY A 95 11.20 2.75 -19.70
CA GLY A 95 10.23 3.14 -20.74
C GLY A 95 9.01 2.21 -20.81
N VAL A 96 8.72 1.48 -19.74
CA VAL A 96 7.58 0.54 -19.69
C VAL A 96 6.28 1.19 -19.21
N LEU A 97 6.33 2.47 -18.88
CA LEU A 97 5.17 3.29 -18.52
C LEU A 97 4.98 4.43 -19.50
N GLN A 98 3.73 4.84 -19.72
CA GLN A 98 3.38 6.03 -20.46
C GLN A 98 2.90 7.15 -19.53
N LYS A 99 2.99 8.39 -20.00
CA LYS A 99 2.52 9.56 -19.24
C LYS A 99 0.99 9.56 -19.12
N ILE A 100 0.54 10.00 -17.96
CA ILE A 100 -0.86 10.24 -17.66
C ILE A 100 -1.23 11.68 -18.07
N ASP A 101 -2.33 11.83 -18.79
CA ASP A 101 -2.84 13.16 -19.16
C ASP A 101 -3.55 13.81 -17.97
N ARG A 102 -2.80 14.65 -17.25
CA ARG A 102 -3.32 15.35 -16.09
C ARG A 102 -4.51 16.26 -16.40
N SER A 103 -4.64 16.76 -17.63
CA SER A 103 -5.76 17.63 -18.00
C SER A 103 -7.12 16.92 -17.94
N LYS A 104 -7.11 15.59 -17.96
CA LYS A 104 -8.29 14.72 -17.83
C LYS A 104 -8.61 14.35 -16.37
N LEU A 105 -7.75 14.70 -15.43
CA LEU A 105 -7.93 14.40 -14.00
C LEU A 105 -8.53 15.61 -13.29
N THR A 106 -9.85 15.75 -13.41
CA THR A 106 -10.58 16.91 -12.87
C THR A 106 -10.55 16.98 -11.35
N ASN A 107 -10.38 15.83 -10.70
CA ASN A 107 -10.30 15.65 -9.25
C ASN A 107 -8.88 15.73 -8.67
N TRP A 108 -7.87 16.03 -9.50
CA TRP A 108 -6.47 16.11 -9.04
C TRP A 108 -6.26 17.13 -7.91
N GLY A 109 -6.99 18.23 -7.92
CA GLY A 109 -6.91 19.29 -6.91
C GLY A 109 -7.32 18.84 -5.49
N ASN A 110 -7.92 17.65 -5.35
CA ASN A 110 -8.28 17.07 -4.06
C ASN A 110 -7.08 16.44 -3.33
N LEU A 111 -5.96 16.19 -4.03
CA LEU A 111 -4.77 15.56 -3.43
C LEU A 111 -4.07 16.52 -2.46
N ASP A 112 -3.55 15.99 -1.36
CA ASP A 112 -2.84 16.74 -0.35
C ASP A 112 -1.42 17.12 -0.83
N PRO A 113 -1.11 18.42 -0.98
CA PRO A 113 0.18 18.86 -1.50
C PRO A 113 1.36 18.52 -0.57
N GLU A 114 1.14 18.40 0.75
CA GLU A 114 2.22 18.04 1.69
C GLU A 114 2.59 16.57 1.54
N ILE A 115 1.60 15.69 1.35
CA ILE A 115 1.84 14.27 1.06
C ILE A 115 2.49 14.10 -0.32
N LEU A 116 2.02 14.81 -1.34
CA LEU A 116 2.63 14.78 -2.66
C LEU A 116 4.12 15.18 -2.62
N LYS A 117 4.47 16.17 -1.79
CA LYS A 117 5.85 16.62 -1.63
C LYS A 117 6.75 15.50 -1.08
N VAL A 118 6.27 14.67 -0.16
CA VAL A 118 7.03 13.53 0.38
C VAL A 118 7.39 12.55 -0.73
N PHE A 119 6.48 12.30 -1.66
CA PHE A 119 6.64 11.27 -2.71
C PHE A 119 7.17 11.79 -4.06
N SER A 120 7.37 13.10 -4.19
CA SER A 120 7.85 13.72 -5.45
C SER A 120 9.24 13.24 -5.90
N LEU A 121 10.01 12.55 -5.04
CA LEU A 121 11.31 12.00 -5.38
C LEU A 121 11.24 10.85 -6.41
N TYR A 122 10.14 10.12 -6.46
CA TYR A 122 9.99 8.99 -7.39
C TYR A 122 9.50 9.42 -8.78
N ASP A 123 8.64 10.43 -8.83
CA ASP A 123 8.12 11.05 -10.05
C ASP A 123 7.86 12.54 -9.76
N PRO A 124 8.85 13.43 -10.00
CA PRO A 124 8.80 14.81 -9.50
C PRO A 124 7.57 15.61 -9.89
N ASN A 125 6.99 15.30 -11.04
CA ASN A 125 5.79 15.98 -11.54
C ASN A 125 4.54 15.09 -11.47
N PHE A 126 4.67 13.86 -11.00
CA PHE A 126 3.60 12.85 -11.10
C PHE A 126 3.09 12.71 -12.54
N ASP A 127 4.02 12.63 -13.49
CA ASP A 127 3.70 12.47 -14.91
C ASP A 127 3.27 11.03 -15.24
N TYR A 128 3.75 10.05 -14.47
CA TYR A 128 3.59 8.62 -14.75
C TYR A 128 2.71 7.89 -13.74
N ASN A 129 2.34 8.54 -12.64
CA ASN A 129 1.50 7.91 -11.62
C ASN A 129 0.48 8.87 -11.02
N VAL A 130 -0.62 8.29 -10.55
CA VAL A 130 -1.61 8.95 -9.69
C VAL A 130 -1.50 8.32 -8.32
N PRO A 131 -1.05 9.06 -7.29
CA PRO A 131 -0.96 8.54 -5.93
C PRO A 131 -2.29 8.01 -5.43
N TYR A 132 -2.24 6.87 -4.76
CA TYR A 132 -3.42 6.14 -4.30
C TYR A 132 -3.45 6.08 -2.78
N MET A 133 -2.69 5.17 -2.20
CA MET A 133 -2.58 5.00 -0.75
C MET A 133 -1.14 5.13 -0.31
N TRP A 134 -0.96 5.43 0.96
CA TRP A 134 0.34 5.61 1.56
C TRP A 134 0.35 5.15 3.01
N GLY A 135 1.54 4.97 3.54
CA GLY A 135 1.75 4.65 4.93
C GLY A 135 3.18 4.90 5.36
N SER A 136 3.43 4.62 6.61
CA SER A 136 4.75 4.68 7.23
C SER A 136 5.16 3.33 7.78
N VAL A 137 6.44 3.18 8.05
CA VAL A 137 6.96 2.10 8.87
C VAL A 137 7.10 2.60 10.30
N GLY A 138 6.67 1.81 11.26
CA GLY A 138 6.70 2.21 12.67
C GLY A 138 6.81 1.02 13.61
N VAL A 139 6.36 1.23 14.83
CA VAL A 139 6.32 0.17 15.85
C VAL A 139 4.93 0.10 16.46
N THR A 140 4.28 -1.05 16.29
CA THR A 140 3.09 -1.42 17.06
C THR A 140 3.52 -2.11 18.35
N TYR A 141 2.88 -1.77 19.45
CA TYR A 141 3.20 -2.35 20.76
C TYR A 141 1.96 -2.50 21.63
N ASN A 142 1.99 -3.49 22.51
CA ASN A 142 0.98 -3.65 23.55
C ASN A 142 1.35 -2.72 24.73
N ILE A 143 0.55 -1.67 24.92
CA ILE A 143 0.82 -0.62 25.90
C ILE A 143 0.94 -1.19 27.32
N ASP A 144 0.06 -2.11 27.68
CA ASP A 144 0.01 -2.67 29.03
C ASP A 144 1.23 -3.56 29.29
N MET A 145 1.55 -4.48 28.35
CA MET A 145 2.70 -5.36 28.47
C MET A 145 4.03 -4.62 28.50
N VAL A 146 4.15 -3.55 27.69
CA VAL A 146 5.37 -2.72 27.66
C VAL A 146 5.50 -1.91 28.95
N LYS A 147 4.43 -1.26 29.42
CA LYS A 147 4.46 -0.47 30.67
C LYS A 147 4.71 -1.31 31.91
N GLU A 148 4.25 -2.54 31.93
CA GLU A 148 4.54 -3.48 33.04
C GLU A 148 6.06 -3.72 33.18
N ARG A 149 6.80 -3.76 32.05
CA ARG A 149 8.24 -4.06 32.02
C ARG A 149 9.12 -2.83 32.01
N ILE A 150 8.66 -1.78 31.35
CA ILE A 150 9.37 -0.51 31.16
C ILE A 150 8.38 0.64 31.43
N PRO A 151 8.09 0.98 32.72
CA PRO A 151 7.07 1.98 33.05
C PRO A 151 7.30 3.36 32.41
N ASP A 152 8.57 3.76 32.27
CA ASP A 152 9.00 5.06 31.75
C ASP A 152 9.49 4.97 30.29
N ALA A 153 9.05 3.97 29.54
CA ALA A 153 9.46 3.81 28.14
C ALA A 153 9.07 5.04 27.30
N ASP A 154 10.01 5.51 26.50
CA ASP A 154 9.76 6.53 25.48
C ASP A 154 9.10 5.87 24.27
N MET A 155 7.77 6.06 24.15
CA MET A 155 6.95 5.43 23.11
C MET A 155 7.07 6.13 21.74
N GLU A 156 8.02 7.03 21.56
CA GLU A 156 8.42 7.59 20.25
C GLU A 156 9.87 7.24 19.90
N SER A 157 10.54 6.39 20.67
CA SER A 157 11.94 6.03 20.46
C SER A 157 12.10 4.56 20.09
N LEU A 158 12.95 4.29 19.08
CA LEU A 158 13.43 2.94 18.81
C LEU A 158 14.27 2.33 19.94
N ASP A 159 14.65 3.12 20.97
CA ASP A 159 15.21 2.59 22.21
C ASP A 159 14.33 1.50 22.82
N LEU A 160 13.02 1.56 22.57
CA LEU A 160 12.09 0.56 23.06
C LEU A 160 12.50 -0.86 22.65
N ILE A 161 12.94 -1.05 21.40
CA ILE A 161 13.24 -2.37 20.82
C ILE A 161 14.72 -2.54 20.42
N LEU A 162 15.50 -1.44 20.34
CA LEU A 162 16.90 -1.48 19.87
C LEU A 162 17.92 -1.14 20.95
N LYS A 163 17.50 -0.68 22.13
CA LYS A 163 18.40 -0.51 23.27
C LYS A 163 18.49 -1.85 24.01
N PRO A 164 19.71 -2.41 24.22
CA PRO A 164 19.86 -3.76 24.78
C PRO A 164 19.14 -3.97 26.11
N GLU A 165 19.16 -2.98 27.01
CA GLU A 165 18.52 -3.07 28.30
C GLU A 165 16.98 -3.19 28.18
N ASN A 166 16.39 -2.46 27.24
CA ASN A 166 14.94 -2.48 26.99
C ASN A 166 14.55 -3.78 26.26
N ALA A 167 15.30 -4.14 25.22
CA ALA A 167 15.06 -5.36 24.46
C ALA A 167 15.14 -6.61 25.35
N ALA A 168 16.08 -6.66 26.30
CA ALA A 168 16.17 -7.73 27.29
C ALA A 168 14.94 -7.83 28.18
N LEU A 169 14.35 -6.69 28.58
CA LEU A 169 13.12 -6.66 29.38
C LEU A 169 11.88 -7.10 28.58
N LEU A 170 11.89 -6.92 27.25
CA LEU A 170 10.78 -7.32 26.37
C LEU A 170 10.95 -8.72 25.77
N ALA A 171 12.10 -9.38 26.01
CA ALA A 171 12.40 -10.67 25.38
C ALA A 171 11.43 -11.79 25.80
N ASP A 172 10.89 -11.73 27.01
CA ASP A 172 9.92 -12.72 27.53
C ASP A 172 8.53 -12.60 26.90
N CYS A 173 8.17 -11.39 26.44
CA CYS A 173 6.89 -11.15 25.77
C CYS A 173 7.01 -10.99 24.24
N GLY A 174 8.22 -11.01 23.71
CA GLY A 174 8.52 -11.12 22.30
C GLY A 174 8.60 -9.81 21.52
N ILE A 175 9.64 -9.70 20.70
CA ILE A 175 9.87 -8.60 19.75
C ILE A 175 9.93 -9.19 18.34
N SER A 176 9.20 -8.61 17.39
CA SER A 176 9.30 -8.94 15.96
C SER A 176 9.79 -7.75 15.16
N LEU A 177 10.70 -7.99 14.23
CA LEU A 177 11.10 -7.02 13.22
C LEU A 177 10.65 -7.47 11.84
N LEU A 178 10.35 -6.53 10.95
CA LEU A 178 10.14 -6.84 9.53
C LEU A 178 11.37 -7.52 8.95
N ASP A 179 11.19 -8.52 8.14
CA ASP A 179 12.25 -9.06 7.29
C ASP A 179 12.39 -8.22 6.01
N SER A 180 12.70 -6.95 6.21
CA SER A 180 12.81 -5.95 5.15
C SER A 180 13.89 -4.91 5.47
N PRO A 181 15.10 -5.05 4.91
CA PRO A 181 16.15 -4.08 5.15
C PRO A 181 15.85 -2.68 4.61
N ASN A 182 15.00 -2.56 3.59
CA ASN A 182 14.52 -1.27 3.08
C ASN A 182 13.61 -0.52 4.07
N ASP A 183 13.00 -1.25 5.00
CA ASP A 183 12.13 -0.68 6.03
C ASP A 183 12.89 -0.54 7.35
N ILE A 184 13.03 -1.61 8.11
CA ILE A 184 13.65 -1.56 9.45
C ILE A 184 15.15 -1.26 9.38
N GLY A 185 15.88 -1.74 8.37
CA GLY A 185 17.30 -1.42 8.20
C GLY A 185 17.53 0.08 8.01
N PHE A 186 16.68 0.74 7.22
CA PHE A 186 16.69 2.18 7.05
C PHE A 186 16.32 2.92 8.33
N MET A 187 15.34 2.41 9.09
CA MET A 187 15.01 2.98 10.40
C MET A 187 16.17 2.87 11.39
N ILE A 188 16.89 1.75 11.39
CA ILE A 188 18.08 1.56 12.24
C ILE A 188 19.20 2.53 11.85
N LEU A 189 19.46 2.73 10.54
CA LEU A 189 20.42 3.74 10.08
C LEU A 189 20.04 5.13 10.59
N SER A 190 18.78 5.53 10.46
CA SER A 190 18.28 6.80 11.00
C SER A 190 18.45 6.88 12.52
N TYR A 191 18.17 5.79 13.23
CA TYR A 191 18.31 5.70 14.68
C TYR A 191 19.74 5.95 15.15
N ILE A 192 20.73 5.46 14.41
CA ILE A 192 22.17 5.71 14.70
C ILE A 192 22.71 6.99 14.06
N GLY A 193 21.83 7.86 13.53
CA GLY A 193 22.18 9.17 12.98
C GLY A 193 22.81 9.15 11.58
N ILE A 194 22.55 8.11 10.80
CA ILE A 194 23.00 7.98 9.42
C ILE A 194 21.83 8.25 8.48
N ASP A 195 22.06 9.07 7.45
CA ASP A 195 21.09 9.24 6.36
C ASP A 195 20.99 7.94 5.54
N PRO A 196 19.87 7.21 5.59
CA PRO A 196 19.77 5.91 4.93
C PRO A 196 19.94 5.98 3.42
N ASN A 197 19.53 7.10 2.80
CA ASN A 197 19.66 7.31 1.36
C ASN A 197 21.11 7.53 0.89
N LYS A 198 22.06 7.66 1.83
CA LYS A 198 23.48 7.81 1.56
C LYS A 198 24.32 6.66 2.10
N ALA A 199 23.68 5.63 2.64
CA ALA A 199 24.35 4.51 3.24
C ALA A 199 25.10 3.68 2.18
N GLY A 200 26.39 3.46 2.43
CA GLY A 200 27.25 2.52 1.71
C GLY A 200 27.67 1.34 2.60
N PRO A 201 28.62 0.51 2.13
CA PRO A 201 29.06 -0.68 2.87
C PRO A 201 29.50 -0.39 4.30
N ALA A 202 30.19 0.74 4.53
CA ALA A 202 30.68 1.12 5.86
C ALA A 202 29.54 1.50 6.82
N GLU A 203 28.54 2.19 6.33
CA GLU A 203 27.36 2.58 7.10
C GLU A 203 26.51 1.36 7.47
N TRP A 204 26.33 0.43 6.54
CA TRP A 204 25.66 -0.84 6.79
C TRP A 204 26.41 -1.70 7.83
N ALA A 205 27.75 -1.77 7.77
CA ALA A 205 28.54 -2.44 8.79
C ALA A 205 28.37 -1.80 10.18
N ARG A 206 28.34 -0.46 10.25
CA ARG A 206 28.05 0.27 11.50
C ARG A 206 26.65 -0.05 12.02
N MET A 207 25.67 -0.19 11.14
CA MET A 207 24.32 -0.59 11.51
C MET A 207 24.33 -1.97 12.18
N VAL A 208 25.00 -2.96 11.58
CA VAL A 208 25.11 -4.32 12.16
C VAL A 208 25.73 -4.27 13.55
N GLU A 209 26.88 -3.61 13.71
CA GLU A 209 27.56 -3.48 15.01
C GLU A 209 26.67 -2.81 16.08
N ALA A 210 25.90 -1.79 15.69
CA ALA A 210 25.04 -1.05 16.62
C ALA A 210 23.88 -1.91 17.16
N VAL A 211 23.32 -2.81 16.34
CA VAL A 211 22.16 -3.64 16.73
C VAL A 211 22.51 -5.08 17.08
N LYS A 212 23.75 -5.50 16.86
CA LYS A 212 24.24 -6.84 17.27
C LYS A 212 23.90 -7.19 18.73
N PRO A 213 24.04 -6.29 19.72
CA PRO A 213 23.70 -6.60 21.12
C PRO A 213 22.22 -6.91 21.37
N VAL A 214 21.30 -6.55 20.47
CA VAL A 214 19.86 -6.83 20.64
C VAL A 214 19.41 -8.08 19.88
N ARG A 215 20.28 -8.67 19.03
CA ARG A 215 19.90 -9.78 18.17
C ARG A 215 19.24 -10.94 18.92
N ASP A 216 19.80 -11.34 20.04
CA ASP A 216 19.33 -12.48 20.83
C ASP A 216 17.97 -12.22 21.53
N TYR A 217 17.54 -10.96 21.61
CA TYR A 217 16.25 -10.57 22.17
C TYR A 217 15.16 -10.44 21.11
N ILE A 218 15.51 -10.49 19.82
CA ILE A 218 14.52 -10.48 18.72
C ILE A 218 13.98 -11.88 18.52
N THR A 219 12.70 -12.04 18.75
CA THR A 219 11.99 -13.32 18.66
C THR A 219 11.89 -13.80 17.24
N THR A 220 11.53 -12.90 16.30
CA THR A 220 11.34 -13.26 14.89
C THR A 220 11.60 -12.10 13.94
N PHE A 221 11.96 -12.45 12.71
CA PHE A 221 11.98 -11.55 11.55
C PHE A 221 10.89 -12.05 10.59
N ASP A 222 9.85 -11.25 10.38
CA ASP A 222 8.66 -11.71 9.69
C ASP A 222 7.83 -10.55 9.12
N ASN A 223 7.15 -10.78 8.00
CA ASN A 223 6.37 -9.77 7.29
C ASN A 223 4.85 -9.99 7.37
N SER A 224 4.36 -11.00 8.11
CA SER A 224 2.93 -11.31 8.14
C SER A 224 2.40 -11.96 9.43
N ASN A 225 3.15 -12.88 10.05
CA ASN A 225 2.65 -13.67 11.20
C ASN A 225 2.39 -12.81 12.44
N TYR A 226 3.09 -11.69 12.58
CA TYR A 226 2.86 -10.72 13.67
C TYR A 226 1.42 -10.19 13.69
N LEU A 227 0.72 -10.18 12.55
CA LEU A 227 -0.70 -9.79 12.46
C LEU A 227 -1.63 -10.70 13.27
N THR A 228 -1.16 -11.89 13.62
CA THR A 228 -1.87 -12.83 14.50
C THR A 228 -1.22 -12.90 15.88
N ALA A 229 0.10 -12.86 15.93
CA ALA A 229 0.87 -13.03 17.16
C ALA A 229 0.67 -11.86 18.16
N ILE A 230 0.62 -10.61 17.68
CA ILE A 230 0.39 -9.47 18.57
C ILE A 230 -1.02 -9.42 19.15
N PRO A 231 -2.12 -9.66 18.38
CA PRO A 231 -3.46 -9.78 18.94
C PRO A 231 -3.61 -10.92 19.96
N ASN A 232 -2.86 -12.01 19.80
CA ASN A 232 -2.89 -13.14 20.71
C ASN A 232 -2.05 -12.91 21.99
N GLY A 233 -1.30 -11.80 22.07
CA GLY A 233 -0.40 -11.53 23.20
C GLY A 233 0.90 -12.32 23.17
N GLU A 234 1.26 -12.90 22.03
CA GLU A 234 2.51 -13.64 21.80
C GLU A 234 3.70 -12.71 21.51
N LEU A 235 3.41 -11.46 21.12
CA LEU A 235 4.38 -10.40 20.88
C LEU A 235 3.91 -9.12 21.59
N CYS A 236 4.85 -8.40 22.21
CA CYS A 236 4.56 -7.12 22.86
C CYS A 236 5.03 -5.91 22.08
N ALA A 237 5.95 -6.06 21.13
CA ALA A 237 6.41 -5.00 20.25
C ALA A 237 6.75 -5.55 18.86
N VAL A 238 6.30 -4.86 17.81
CA VAL A 238 6.48 -5.27 16.42
C VAL A 238 6.84 -4.07 15.58
N ASN A 239 7.94 -4.12 14.85
CA ASN A 239 8.16 -3.20 13.76
C ASN A 239 7.32 -3.65 12.55
N ASN A 240 6.46 -2.78 12.02
CA ASN A 240 5.50 -3.12 10.97
C ASN A 240 5.08 -1.89 10.14
N TRP A 241 4.32 -2.15 9.09
CA TRP A 241 3.66 -1.10 8.31
C TRP A 241 2.43 -0.56 9.04
N SER A 242 2.14 0.72 8.85
CA SER A 242 1.11 1.44 9.61
C SER A 242 -0.30 0.85 9.49
N GLY A 243 -0.70 0.37 8.32
CA GLY A 243 -2.02 -0.26 8.15
C GLY A 243 -2.20 -1.54 8.95
N ASP A 244 -1.12 -2.28 9.17
CA ASP A 244 -1.15 -3.55 9.92
C ASP A 244 -1.49 -3.37 11.40
N TYR A 245 -1.23 -2.18 11.95
CA TYR A 245 -1.73 -1.82 13.28
C TYR A 245 -3.27 -1.86 13.33
N GLY A 246 -3.92 -1.30 12.30
CA GLY A 246 -5.37 -1.34 12.18
C GLY A 246 -5.90 -2.77 12.04
N VAL A 247 -5.24 -3.59 11.21
CA VAL A 247 -5.57 -5.03 11.05
C VAL A 247 -5.43 -5.79 12.37
N ALA A 248 -4.36 -5.55 13.12
CA ALA A 248 -4.15 -6.19 14.42
C ALA A 248 -5.25 -5.82 15.42
N LYS A 249 -5.67 -4.53 15.45
CA LYS A 249 -6.79 -4.06 16.29
C LYS A 249 -8.11 -4.74 15.89
N ALA A 250 -8.41 -4.82 14.61
CA ALA A 250 -9.61 -5.46 14.09
C ALA A 250 -9.67 -6.95 14.49
N ARG A 251 -8.58 -7.69 14.28
CA ARG A 251 -8.47 -9.10 14.66
C ARG A 251 -8.64 -9.33 16.17
N ALA A 252 -8.04 -8.47 17.00
CA ALA A 252 -8.24 -8.54 18.45
C ALA A 252 -9.72 -8.34 18.81
N ALA A 253 -10.38 -7.35 18.22
CA ALA A 253 -11.80 -7.08 18.47
C ALA A 253 -12.71 -8.23 18.02
N GLU A 254 -12.49 -8.79 16.83
CA GLU A 254 -13.22 -9.97 16.30
C GLU A 254 -13.07 -11.20 17.20
N ALA A 255 -11.87 -11.41 17.74
CA ALA A 255 -11.59 -12.49 18.69
C ALA A 255 -12.12 -12.19 20.11
N GLY A 256 -12.70 -11.03 20.36
CA GLY A 256 -13.15 -10.62 21.70
C GLY A 256 -12.02 -10.35 22.68
N ILE A 257 -10.79 -10.17 22.20
CA ILE A 257 -9.60 -9.90 23.00
C ILE A 257 -9.53 -8.40 23.30
N LYS A 258 -9.59 -8.05 24.57
CA LYS A 258 -9.35 -6.66 25.02
C LYS A 258 -7.85 -6.40 25.04
N MET A 259 -7.39 -5.62 24.10
CA MET A 259 -5.98 -5.26 23.98
C MET A 259 -5.82 -3.76 23.81
N ASN A 260 -4.81 -3.22 24.47
CA ASN A 260 -4.47 -1.80 24.38
C ASN A 260 -3.21 -1.65 23.50
N LEU A 261 -3.42 -1.46 22.19
CA LEU A 261 -2.33 -1.30 21.23
C LEU A 261 -2.03 0.17 21.00
N GLY A 262 -0.74 0.49 20.85
CA GLY A 262 -0.23 1.76 20.39
C GLY A 262 0.60 1.58 19.13
N TYR A 263 0.75 2.68 18.39
CA TYR A 263 1.63 2.78 17.23
C TYR A 263 2.41 4.08 17.29
N PHE A 264 3.67 4.07 16.90
CA PHE A 264 4.44 5.29 16.75
C PHE A 264 5.36 5.28 15.53
N VAL A 265 5.53 6.46 14.94
CA VAL A 265 6.63 6.78 14.01
C VAL A 265 7.80 7.28 14.86
N PRO A 266 8.99 6.66 14.78
CA PRO A 266 10.12 7.06 15.60
C PRO A 266 10.54 8.51 15.41
N LYS A 267 10.95 9.17 16.50
CA LYS A 267 11.45 10.56 16.46
C LYS A 267 12.74 10.72 15.65
N THR A 268 13.46 9.65 15.40
CA THR A 268 14.66 9.62 14.55
C THR A 268 14.33 9.50 13.05
N GLY A 269 13.04 9.34 12.70
CA GLY A 269 12.57 9.21 11.33
C GLY A 269 12.21 7.77 10.94
N ALA A 270 11.37 7.66 9.94
CA ALA A 270 10.95 6.38 9.37
C ALA A 270 10.68 6.47 7.88
N PRO A 271 10.81 5.37 7.14
CA PRO A 271 10.40 5.30 5.75
C PRO A 271 8.90 5.56 5.59
N ALA A 272 8.56 6.37 4.59
CA ALA A 272 7.21 6.45 4.06
C ALA A 272 7.17 5.74 2.70
N TRP A 273 6.11 5.02 2.47
CA TRP A 273 5.84 4.35 1.21
C TRP A 273 4.51 4.85 0.65
N TYR A 274 4.36 4.76 -0.65
CA TYR A 274 3.07 4.93 -1.31
C TYR A 274 2.96 3.99 -2.50
N ASP A 275 1.73 3.72 -2.87
CA ASP A 275 1.37 3.07 -4.11
C ASP A 275 0.60 4.05 -4.99
N GLY A 276 0.83 3.96 -6.28
CA GLY A 276 0.18 4.82 -7.25
C GLY A 276 -0.25 4.06 -8.51
N TRP A 277 -1.34 4.50 -9.10
CA TRP A 277 -1.84 3.97 -10.35
C TRP A 277 -0.93 4.41 -11.48
N THR A 278 -0.45 3.47 -12.27
CA THR A 278 0.39 3.70 -13.45
C THR A 278 -0.26 3.12 -14.69
N MET A 279 0.11 3.66 -15.84
CA MET A 279 -0.37 3.21 -17.14
C MET A 279 0.80 2.54 -17.89
N PRO A 280 0.74 1.23 -18.17
CA PRO A 280 1.74 0.57 -19.00
C PRO A 280 1.88 1.22 -20.37
N ALA A 281 3.10 1.19 -20.94
CA ALA A 281 3.36 1.80 -22.26
C ALA A 281 2.56 1.13 -23.38
N ASP A 282 2.15 -0.12 -23.21
CA ASP A 282 1.36 -0.94 -24.13
C ASP A 282 -0.14 -0.98 -23.81
N ALA A 283 -0.64 -0.13 -22.89
CA ALA A 283 -2.05 -0.05 -22.56
C ALA A 283 -2.90 0.25 -23.80
N ALA A 284 -3.91 -0.57 -24.03
CA ALA A 284 -4.77 -0.49 -25.21
C ALA A 284 -5.96 0.45 -25.00
N ASN A 285 -6.47 0.55 -23.77
CA ASN A 285 -7.70 1.29 -23.43
C ASN A 285 -7.41 2.57 -22.65
N VAL A 286 -6.51 3.41 -23.17
CA VAL A 286 -5.99 4.63 -22.52
C VAL A 286 -7.11 5.55 -22.02
N GLU A 287 -8.15 5.79 -22.83
CA GLU A 287 -9.27 6.67 -22.45
C GLU A 287 -10.07 6.10 -21.25
N ASN A 288 -10.30 4.80 -21.23
CA ASN A 288 -10.98 4.15 -20.11
C ASN A 288 -10.12 4.18 -18.84
N ALA A 289 -8.80 3.99 -19.00
CA ALA A 289 -7.84 4.13 -17.91
C ALA A 289 -7.85 5.55 -17.31
N GLN A 290 -7.83 6.59 -18.14
CA GLN A 290 -7.93 7.98 -17.68
C GLN A 290 -9.25 8.25 -16.92
N ARG A 291 -10.37 7.70 -17.39
CA ARG A 291 -11.67 7.83 -16.70
C ARG A 291 -11.64 7.13 -15.34
N PHE A 292 -11.03 5.94 -15.25
CA PHE A 292 -10.88 5.23 -13.98
C PHE A 292 -9.99 6.01 -13.01
N LEU A 293 -8.89 6.59 -13.48
CA LEU A 293 -8.01 7.42 -12.65
C LEU A 293 -8.73 8.63 -12.06
N ASP A 294 -9.52 9.36 -12.88
CA ASP A 294 -10.30 10.49 -12.38
C ASP A 294 -11.42 10.06 -11.41
N TYR A 295 -12.04 8.89 -11.66
CA TYR A 295 -13.02 8.29 -10.75
C TYR A 295 -12.39 7.95 -9.39
N MET A 296 -11.21 7.33 -9.37
CA MET A 296 -10.48 7.01 -8.13
C MET A 296 -10.05 8.24 -7.32
N LEU A 297 -9.92 9.40 -7.96
CA LEU A 297 -9.62 10.67 -7.30
C LEU A 297 -10.85 11.35 -6.67
N ARG A 298 -12.05 10.79 -6.81
CA ARG A 298 -13.24 11.30 -6.10
C ARG A 298 -13.12 11.02 -4.61
N PRO A 299 -13.43 11.99 -3.76
CA PRO A 299 -13.31 11.85 -2.31
C PRO A 299 -14.01 10.63 -1.72
N GLU A 300 -15.25 10.41 -2.10
CA GLU A 300 -16.08 9.31 -1.61
C GLU A 300 -15.56 7.94 -2.08
N VAL A 301 -14.99 7.87 -3.28
CA VAL A 301 -14.48 6.61 -3.86
C VAL A 301 -13.21 6.17 -3.14
N ILE A 302 -12.25 7.08 -2.98
CA ILE A 302 -10.99 6.73 -2.32
C ILE A 302 -11.19 6.52 -0.81
N ALA A 303 -12.13 7.23 -0.18
CA ALA A 303 -12.48 7.00 1.21
C ALA A 303 -13.06 5.60 1.44
N ALA A 304 -13.91 5.10 0.52
CA ALA A 304 -14.40 3.72 0.59
C ALA A 304 -13.26 2.70 0.54
N CYS A 305 -12.22 2.96 -0.25
CA CYS A 305 -11.03 2.14 -0.26
C CYS A 305 -10.26 2.20 1.08
N THR A 306 -10.04 3.40 1.64
CA THR A 306 -9.42 3.58 2.96
C THR A 306 -10.19 2.85 4.06
N ASN A 307 -11.52 2.94 4.05
CA ASN A 307 -12.37 2.33 5.07
C ASN A 307 -12.28 0.78 5.08
N ILE A 308 -11.96 0.17 3.93
CA ILE A 308 -11.77 -1.28 3.83
C ILE A 308 -10.32 -1.69 4.13
N THR A 309 -9.36 -0.95 3.56
CA THR A 309 -7.95 -1.36 3.63
C THR A 309 -7.25 -0.92 4.91
N GLY A 310 -7.77 0.11 5.60
CA GLY A 310 -7.14 0.71 6.77
C GLY A 310 -5.91 1.55 6.47
N TYR A 311 -5.57 1.79 5.19
CA TYR A 311 -4.46 2.66 4.81
C TYR A 311 -4.91 4.07 4.51
N GLY A 312 -4.05 5.05 4.82
CA GLY A 312 -4.27 6.44 4.48
C GLY A 312 -4.25 6.67 2.96
N ASN A 313 -5.15 7.50 2.47
CA ASN A 313 -5.14 7.95 1.08
C ASN A 313 -4.52 9.34 0.96
N VAL A 314 -4.19 9.72 -0.28
CA VAL A 314 -3.54 11.01 -0.58
C VAL A 314 -4.55 12.13 -0.84
N ASN A 315 -5.85 11.86 -0.79
CA ASN A 315 -6.92 12.79 -1.13
C ASN A 315 -7.47 13.49 0.11
N ARG A 316 -7.07 14.74 0.33
CA ARG A 316 -7.50 15.54 1.48
C ARG A 316 -9.01 15.76 1.57
N ALA A 317 -9.70 15.82 0.43
CA ALA A 317 -11.14 16.00 0.42
C ALA A 317 -11.89 14.73 0.87
N ALA A 318 -11.21 13.58 0.92
CA ALA A 318 -11.78 12.31 1.36
C ALA A 318 -12.03 12.24 2.87
N ASP A 319 -11.41 13.09 3.68
CA ASP A 319 -11.53 13.08 5.14
C ASP A 319 -12.99 13.12 5.61
N ALA A 320 -13.87 13.81 4.84
CA ALA A 320 -15.29 13.89 5.15
C ALA A 320 -16.05 12.56 5.00
N PHE A 321 -15.47 11.57 4.33
CA PHE A 321 -16.07 10.28 3.99
C PHE A 321 -15.34 9.09 4.64
N VAL A 322 -14.16 9.33 5.22
CA VAL A 322 -13.40 8.32 5.96
C VAL A 322 -14.05 8.06 7.31
N ASP A 323 -14.09 6.81 7.75
CA ASP A 323 -14.56 6.45 9.10
C ASP A 323 -13.83 7.30 10.15
N PRO A 324 -14.56 8.00 11.02
CA PRO A 324 -13.94 8.83 12.06
C PRO A 324 -12.94 8.11 12.97
N ALA A 325 -13.10 6.80 13.16
CA ALA A 325 -12.16 6.00 13.95
C ALA A 325 -10.84 5.79 13.19
N ILE A 326 -10.89 5.63 11.87
CA ILE A 326 -9.69 5.53 11.01
C ILE A 326 -9.03 6.91 10.88
N LEU A 327 -9.83 7.96 10.66
CA LEU A 327 -9.30 9.33 10.54
C LEU A 327 -8.60 9.82 11.82
N ALA A 328 -9.08 9.38 12.97
CA ALA A 328 -8.47 9.70 14.27
C ALA A 328 -7.29 8.78 14.63
N ASP A 329 -7.00 7.77 13.83
CA ASP A 329 -5.93 6.82 14.11
C ASP A 329 -4.57 7.38 13.65
N PRO A 330 -3.63 7.66 14.58
CA PRO A 330 -2.33 8.25 14.25
C PRO A 330 -1.41 7.30 13.45
N ALA A 331 -1.73 6.02 13.36
CA ALA A 331 -1.02 5.08 12.49
C ALA A 331 -1.38 5.31 11.02
N VAL A 332 -2.65 5.67 10.76
CA VAL A 332 -3.18 5.89 9.40
C VAL A 332 -3.02 7.35 8.99
N TYR A 333 -3.37 8.27 9.89
CA TYR A 333 -3.28 9.72 9.69
C TYR A 333 -2.39 10.35 10.77
N PRO A 334 -1.06 10.24 10.63
CA PRO A 334 -0.11 10.80 11.58
C PRO A 334 -0.19 12.33 11.61
N ASP A 335 0.13 12.91 12.74
CA ASP A 335 0.17 14.36 12.89
C ASP A 335 1.32 15.01 12.07
N ALA A 336 1.28 16.32 11.94
CA ALA A 336 2.27 17.07 11.17
C ALA A 336 3.72 16.86 11.67
N LYS A 337 3.91 16.56 12.97
CA LYS A 337 5.26 16.28 13.51
C LYS A 337 5.75 14.92 13.07
N ALA A 338 4.88 13.91 13.06
CA ALA A 338 5.23 12.58 12.57
C ALA A 338 5.48 12.61 11.06
N ILE A 339 4.62 13.31 10.29
CA ILE A 339 4.83 13.50 8.83
C ILE A 339 6.19 14.16 8.54
N ALA A 340 6.58 15.17 9.31
CA ALA A 340 7.86 15.85 9.13
C ALA A 340 9.10 14.97 9.41
N ARG A 341 8.93 13.83 10.06
CA ARG A 341 9.98 12.82 10.34
C ARG A 341 10.05 11.75 9.26
N LEU A 342 9.05 11.68 8.38
CA LEU A 342 9.03 10.68 7.31
C LEU A 342 10.00 11.07 6.20
N TYR A 343 10.63 10.07 5.63
CA TYR A 343 11.47 10.22 4.46
C TYR A 343 11.16 9.13 3.43
N THR A 344 11.43 9.46 2.18
CA THR A 344 11.25 8.53 1.07
C THR A 344 12.55 7.77 0.82
N PRO A 345 12.58 6.42 0.93
CA PRO A 345 13.72 5.62 0.50
C PRO A 345 13.98 5.84 -0.99
N LEU A 346 15.22 6.19 -1.36
CA LEU A 346 15.61 6.29 -2.77
C LEU A 346 15.83 4.89 -3.37
N PRO A 347 15.55 4.72 -4.67
CA PRO A 347 15.88 3.49 -5.37
C PRO A 347 17.37 3.18 -5.25
N GLN A 348 17.67 1.95 -4.86
CA GLN A 348 19.04 1.49 -4.70
C GLN A 348 19.59 0.95 -6.02
N THR A 349 20.89 1.03 -6.23
CA THR A 349 21.58 0.27 -7.27
C THR A 349 21.69 -1.20 -6.87
N ILE A 350 21.93 -2.09 -7.83
CA ILE A 350 22.14 -3.53 -7.55
C ILE A 350 23.29 -3.76 -6.54
N GLU A 351 24.34 -2.94 -6.61
CA GLU A 351 25.46 -3.01 -5.67
C GLU A 351 25.03 -2.61 -4.25
N GLN A 352 24.28 -1.51 -4.12
CA GLN A 352 23.74 -1.06 -2.83
C GLN A 352 22.77 -2.06 -2.24
N GLU A 353 21.87 -2.64 -3.06
CA GLU A 353 20.95 -3.72 -2.63
C GLU A 353 21.74 -4.95 -2.13
N THR A 354 22.83 -5.30 -2.80
CA THR A 354 23.68 -6.42 -2.42
C THR A 354 24.33 -6.19 -1.06
N ASP A 355 24.89 -4.99 -0.84
CA ASP A 355 25.53 -4.63 0.43
C ASP A 355 24.51 -4.57 1.57
N MET A 356 23.37 -3.98 1.34
CA MET A 356 22.26 -3.92 2.28
C MET A 356 21.78 -5.31 2.69
N ASN A 357 21.50 -6.18 1.71
CA ASN A 357 21.02 -7.55 1.96
C ASN A 357 22.08 -8.41 2.69
N ARG A 358 23.37 -8.22 2.40
CA ARG A 358 24.45 -8.87 3.12
C ARG A 358 24.48 -8.45 4.59
N ALA A 359 24.47 -7.16 4.86
CA ALA A 359 24.45 -6.63 6.23
C ALA A 359 23.20 -7.07 7.00
N TRP A 360 22.05 -7.09 6.34
CA TRP A 360 20.81 -7.57 6.94
C TRP A 360 20.88 -9.05 7.30
N THR A 361 21.41 -9.88 6.41
CA THR A 361 21.64 -11.31 6.66
C THR A 361 22.59 -11.52 7.82
N GLU A 362 23.71 -10.78 7.87
CA GLU A 362 24.67 -10.82 8.97
C GLU A 362 24.01 -10.49 10.31
N PHE A 363 23.22 -9.43 10.39
CA PHE A 363 22.45 -9.10 11.60
C PHE A 363 21.51 -10.24 12.00
N LYS A 364 20.69 -10.75 11.07
CA LYS A 364 19.72 -11.82 11.37
C LYS A 364 20.37 -13.10 11.88
N THR A 365 21.54 -13.44 11.37
CA THR A 365 22.26 -14.68 11.74
C THR A 365 23.15 -14.55 12.97
N GLY A 366 23.32 -13.33 13.47
CA GLY A 366 24.13 -13.05 14.66
C GLY A 366 25.62 -12.82 14.38
N GLY A 367 26.01 -12.62 13.11
CA GLY A 367 27.36 -12.29 12.66
C GLY A 367 28.20 -13.50 12.36
#